data_7e996dcce7b2e43856af8e54a02788a0
#
_entry.id   7e996dcce7b2e43856af8e54a02788a0
#
_cell.length_a   1.000
_cell.length_b   1.000
_cell.length_c   1.000
_cell.angle_alpha   90.00
_cell.angle_beta   90.00
_cell.angle_gamma   90.00
#
_symmetry.space_group_name_H-M   'P 1'
#
loop_
_entity.id
_entity.type
_entity.pdbx_description
1 polymer ?
#
loop_
_entity_poly.entity_id
_entity_poly.type
_entity_poly.pdbx_seq_one_letter_code
_entity_poly.pdbx_strand_id
1 'polypeptide(L)'
;VSCGNPGFPMLAAILLGCTAAVFFMGPRYRAEHRKVLMALHPLVVLLCIPVAFFLLEWPYNDLLFAMDATIARLNLALVGSGLVAAWFLGQRRSGAVTAYLGVCLGFGLANYFVCLFKEQTILPADLLAIGTAAEVSAGYTYELHESAVAALCVFFAAAALLCLMPSVRLTRKRIAFNVVAGLLCVALPVSWYHDHDIEKDYGVKVDVWSTRESYQTFGSVLSFLQRVQEVEPSVPAGYSTEAADELQDSLARAWDRAHPGYPATLEEARRFQKERTGSEELPTVIAIMNESFSDLSTYPGIENYAGLPAFDAIDAIGRGELFTSVRGGGTCNSEFEYLTGTTLGSLGGGVYPYMFYDLENVESLPKYFSSLGYDTTAIHPAAASNWR
;
A
#
# COMPACT_ATOMS: atom_id res chain seq x y z
N VAL A 1 -11.28 -17.86 15.95
CA VAL A 1 -12.02 -16.60 16.03
C VAL A 1 -12.03 -16.18 17.50
N SER A 2 -11.31 -15.14 17.86
CA SER A 2 -11.41 -14.53 19.19
C SER A 2 -12.63 -13.61 19.19
N CYS A 3 -13.72 -14.01 19.88
CA CYS A 3 -14.93 -13.22 19.97
C CYS A 3 -14.99 -12.60 21.37
N GLY A 4 -14.93 -11.28 21.46
CA GLY A 4 -15.11 -10.55 22.72
C GLY A 4 -16.58 -10.54 23.20
N ASN A 5 -17.52 -10.66 22.26
CA ASN A 5 -18.96 -10.71 22.56
C ASN A 5 -19.51 -12.13 22.40
N PRO A 6 -19.97 -12.81 23.47
CA PRO A 6 -20.47 -14.19 23.40
C PRO A 6 -21.73 -14.35 22.55
N GLY A 7 -22.48 -13.27 22.28
CA GLY A 7 -23.65 -13.31 21.40
C GLY A 7 -23.33 -13.25 19.91
N PHE A 8 -22.13 -12.84 19.55
CA PHE A 8 -21.72 -12.65 18.15
C PHE A 8 -21.74 -13.95 17.32
N PRO A 9 -21.19 -15.08 17.79
CA PRO A 9 -21.23 -16.33 17.03
C PRO A 9 -22.64 -16.82 16.72
N MET A 10 -23.58 -16.62 17.66
CA MET A 10 -24.99 -16.98 17.46
C MET A 10 -25.64 -16.10 16.40
N LEU A 11 -25.39 -14.78 16.44
CA LEU A 11 -25.91 -13.84 15.44
C LEU A 11 -25.36 -14.16 14.05
N ALA A 12 -24.05 -14.42 13.93
CA ALA A 12 -23.43 -14.81 12.68
C ALA A 12 -24.03 -16.12 12.12
N ALA A 13 -24.24 -17.12 12.97
CA ALA A 13 -24.86 -18.38 12.57
C ALA A 13 -26.30 -18.20 12.08
N ILE A 14 -27.10 -17.36 12.75
CA ILE A 14 -28.46 -17.00 12.33
C ILE A 14 -28.45 -16.32 10.96
N LEU A 15 -27.58 -15.33 10.76
CA LEU A 15 -27.45 -14.60 9.49
C LEU A 15 -27.03 -15.54 8.35
N LEU A 16 -26.07 -16.42 8.57
CA LEU A 16 -25.64 -17.41 7.58
C LEU A 16 -26.74 -18.43 7.29
N GLY A 17 -27.49 -18.87 8.30
CA GLY A 17 -28.63 -19.75 8.13
C GLY A 17 -29.76 -19.11 7.31
N CYS A 18 -30.11 -17.85 7.59
CA CYS A 18 -31.07 -17.10 6.80
C CYS A 18 -30.60 -16.91 5.35
N THR A 19 -29.30 -16.63 5.17
CA THR A 19 -28.69 -16.49 3.85
C THR A 19 -28.80 -17.78 3.06
N ALA A 20 -28.47 -18.90 3.64
CA ALA A 20 -28.63 -20.24 3.02
C ALA A 20 -30.09 -20.51 2.65
N ALA A 21 -31.04 -20.22 3.54
CA ALA A 21 -32.47 -20.38 3.25
C ALA A 21 -32.91 -19.56 2.04
N VAL A 22 -32.43 -18.30 1.92
CA VAL A 22 -32.71 -17.44 0.76
C VAL A 22 -32.12 -18.03 -0.52
N PHE A 23 -30.92 -18.60 -0.49
CA PHE A 23 -30.34 -19.26 -1.64
C PHE A 23 -31.18 -20.46 -2.12
N PHE A 24 -31.65 -21.30 -1.20
CA PHE A 24 -32.43 -22.50 -1.55
C PHE A 24 -33.86 -22.18 -1.97
N MET A 25 -34.52 -21.26 -1.31
CA MET A 25 -35.94 -20.90 -1.57
C MET A 25 -36.10 -19.83 -2.67
N GLY A 26 -35.03 -19.07 -2.92
CA GLY A 26 -35.01 -17.90 -3.80
C GLY A 26 -35.49 -18.14 -5.23
N PRO A 27 -35.12 -19.27 -5.91
CA PRO A 27 -35.61 -19.52 -7.27
C PRO A 27 -37.10 -19.58 -7.41
N ARG A 28 -37.79 -20.19 -6.44
CA ARG A 28 -39.30 -20.27 -6.42
C ARG A 28 -39.89 -18.90 -6.14
N TYR A 29 -39.45 -18.22 -5.10
CA TYR A 29 -39.91 -16.88 -4.73
C TYR A 29 -39.73 -15.87 -5.86
N ARG A 30 -38.55 -15.90 -6.54
CA ARG A 30 -38.27 -15.06 -7.70
C ARG A 30 -39.23 -15.28 -8.88
N ALA A 31 -39.64 -16.52 -9.11
CA ALA A 31 -40.57 -16.82 -10.18
C ALA A 31 -41.97 -16.23 -9.89
N GLU A 32 -42.46 -16.35 -8.66
CA GLU A 32 -43.77 -15.86 -8.24
C GLU A 32 -43.83 -14.32 -8.19
N HIS A 33 -42.78 -13.66 -7.70
CA HIS A 33 -42.78 -12.22 -7.43
C HIS A 33 -41.96 -11.41 -8.46
N ARG A 34 -41.73 -11.94 -9.65
CA ARG A 34 -40.82 -11.40 -10.66
C ARG A 34 -41.04 -9.91 -10.99
N LYS A 35 -42.29 -9.46 -11.11
CA LYS A 35 -42.60 -8.06 -11.46
C LYS A 35 -42.17 -7.09 -10.35
N VAL A 36 -42.49 -7.43 -9.09
CA VAL A 36 -42.12 -6.63 -7.92
C VAL A 36 -40.60 -6.57 -7.76
N LEU A 37 -39.94 -7.71 -7.84
CA LEU A 37 -38.50 -7.80 -7.73
C LEU A 37 -37.78 -7.04 -8.84
N MET A 38 -38.32 -7.02 -10.06
CA MET A 38 -37.79 -6.18 -11.15
C MET A 38 -37.91 -4.68 -10.85
N ALA A 39 -38.98 -4.23 -10.22
CA ALA A 39 -39.12 -2.84 -9.84
C ALA A 39 -38.22 -2.45 -8.67
N LEU A 40 -37.98 -3.37 -7.74
CA LEU A 40 -37.12 -3.16 -6.58
C LEU A 40 -35.61 -3.29 -6.91
N HIS A 41 -35.25 -3.93 -8.02
CA HIS A 41 -33.84 -4.18 -8.35
C HIS A 41 -32.94 -2.92 -8.33
N PRO A 42 -33.31 -1.77 -8.95
CA PRO A 42 -32.51 -0.56 -8.87
C PRO A 42 -32.31 -0.06 -7.43
N LEU A 43 -33.37 -0.14 -6.61
CA LEU A 43 -33.30 0.26 -5.20
C LEU A 43 -32.35 -0.63 -4.41
N VAL A 44 -32.40 -1.95 -4.64
CA VAL A 44 -31.48 -2.91 -4.00
C VAL A 44 -30.03 -2.61 -4.42
N VAL A 45 -29.78 -2.28 -5.68
CA VAL A 45 -28.43 -1.89 -6.15
C VAL A 45 -27.95 -0.62 -5.45
N LEU A 46 -28.82 0.39 -5.29
CA LEU A 46 -28.47 1.62 -4.56
C LEU A 46 -28.18 1.34 -3.08
N LEU A 47 -28.93 0.45 -2.45
CA LEU A 47 -28.68 0.01 -1.06
C LEU A 47 -27.37 -0.79 -0.93
N CYS A 48 -26.87 -1.37 -2.01
CA CYS A 48 -25.55 -2.01 -2.02
C CYS A 48 -24.39 -1.00 -1.98
N ILE A 49 -24.59 0.31 -2.21
CA ILE A 49 -23.53 1.31 -2.13
C ILE A 49 -22.96 1.42 -0.71
N PRO A 50 -23.78 1.71 0.33
CA PRO A 50 -23.27 1.70 1.71
C PRO A 50 -22.76 0.32 2.15
N VAL A 51 -23.31 -0.78 1.61
CA VAL A 51 -22.80 -2.13 1.86
C VAL A 51 -21.39 -2.28 1.28
N ALA A 52 -21.14 -1.84 0.04
CA ALA A 52 -19.81 -1.90 -0.58
C ALA A 52 -18.77 -1.12 0.23
N PHE A 53 -19.14 0.09 0.68
CA PHE A 53 -18.29 0.91 1.54
C PHE A 53 -18.04 0.24 2.89
N PHE A 54 -19.07 -0.33 3.52
CA PHE A 54 -18.91 -1.10 4.76
C PHE A 54 -17.96 -2.30 4.58
N LEU A 55 -18.11 -3.07 3.51
CA LEU A 55 -17.25 -4.22 3.23
C LEU A 55 -15.78 -3.83 3.02
N LEU A 56 -15.55 -2.64 2.47
CA LEU A 56 -14.20 -2.11 2.23
C LEU A 56 -13.54 -1.60 3.51
N GLU A 57 -14.30 -0.92 4.39
CA GLU A 57 -13.76 -0.22 5.55
C GLU A 57 -13.84 -1.02 6.86
N TRP A 58 -14.99 -1.62 7.16
CA TRP A 58 -15.27 -2.24 8.46
C TRP A 58 -14.26 -3.28 8.95
N PRO A 59 -13.66 -4.13 8.08
CA PRO A 59 -12.74 -5.14 8.56
C PRO A 59 -11.54 -4.61 9.36
N TYR A 60 -11.07 -3.38 9.06
CA TYR A 60 -9.87 -2.81 9.68
C TYR A 60 -10.08 -1.40 10.29
N ASN A 61 -11.19 -0.75 9.97
CA ASN A 61 -11.45 0.65 10.34
C ASN A 61 -12.38 0.76 11.53
N ASP A 62 -11.81 0.97 12.70
CA ASP A 62 -12.55 1.16 13.94
C ASP A 62 -13.21 2.55 14.04
N LEU A 63 -12.80 3.51 13.18
CA LEU A 63 -13.30 4.89 13.14
C LEU A 63 -14.34 5.13 12.05
N LEU A 64 -14.84 4.08 11.37
CA LEU A 64 -15.77 4.20 10.25
C LEU A 64 -16.96 5.13 10.53
N PHE A 65 -17.57 5.02 11.72
CA PHE A 65 -18.73 5.84 12.10
C PHE A 65 -18.36 7.21 12.68
N ALA A 66 -17.07 7.46 12.92
CA ALA A 66 -16.55 8.76 13.36
C ALA A 66 -15.94 9.58 12.21
N MET A 67 -15.91 9.01 10.99
CA MET A 67 -15.38 9.68 9.80
C MET A 67 -16.15 10.97 9.50
N ASP A 68 -15.44 12.03 9.06
CA ASP A 68 -16.08 13.29 8.64
C ASP A 68 -17.12 13.04 7.56
N ALA A 69 -18.27 13.71 7.67
CA ALA A 69 -19.39 13.50 6.78
C ALA A 69 -19.10 13.87 5.31
N THR A 70 -18.20 14.80 5.04
CA THR A 70 -17.79 15.16 3.68
C THR A 70 -16.91 14.08 3.10
N ILE A 71 -15.94 13.62 3.86
CA ILE A 71 -15.02 12.54 3.50
C ILE A 71 -15.80 11.23 3.27
N ALA A 72 -16.74 10.89 4.17
CA ALA A 72 -17.60 9.71 4.01
C ALA A 72 -18.44 9.79 2.72
N ARG A 73 -19.01 10.95 2.41
CA ARG A 73 -19.81 11.15 1.17
C ARG A 73 -18.97 11.03 -0.09
N LEU A 74 -17.74 11.54 -0.09
CA LEU A 74 -16.80 11.39 -1.22
C LEU A 74 -16.45 9.92 -1.45
N ASN A 75 -16.06 9.20 -0.40
CA ASN A 75 -15.80 7.76 -0.50
C ASN A 75 -17.02 7.00 -1.01
N LEU A 76 -18.21 7.27 -0.46
CA LEU A 76 -19.46 6.66 -0.91
C LEU A 76 -19.77 6.98 -2.38
N ALA A 77 -19.49 8.20 -2.84
CA ALA A 77 -19.69 8.59 -4.24
C ALA A 77 -18.74 7.81 -5.18
N LEU A 78 -17.47 7.69 -4.81
CA LEU A 78 -16.47 6.94 -5.59
C LEU A 78 -16.80 5.44 -5.63
N VAL A 79 -17.02 4.82 -4.48
CA VAL A 79 -17.42 3.40 -4.38
C VAL A 79 -18.75 3.16 -5.10
N GLY A 80 -19.71 4.08 -4.92
CA GLY A 80 -21.03 4.00 -5.56
C GLY A 80 -20.96 4.11 -7.07
N SER A 81 -20.10 4.99 -7.61
CA SER A 81 -19.89 5.11 -9.06
C SER A 81 -19.33 3.83 -9.64
N GLY A 82 -18.38 3.19 -8.99
CA GLY A 82 -17.82 1.90 -9.39
C GLY A 82 -18.86 0.78 -9.34
N LEU A 83 -19.71 0.72 -8.30
CA LEU A 83 -20.78 -0.26 -8.19
C LEU A 83 -21.82 -0.09 -9.30
N VAL A 84 -22.25 1.16 -9.56
CA VAL A 84 -23.23 1.47 -10.61
C VAL A 84 -22.63 1.20 -11.98
N ALA A 85 -21.33 1.51 -12.20
CA ALA A 85 -20.62 1.13 -13.41
C ALA A 85 -20.62 -0.38 -13.62
N ALA A 86 -20.24 -1.15 -12.59
CA ALA A 86 -20.27 -2.62 -12.63
C ALA A 86 -21.67 -3.17 -12.97
N TRP A 87 -22.73 -2.58 -12.41
CA TRP A 87 -24.11 -2.97 -12.70
C TRP A 87 -24.49 -2.72 -14.16
N PHE A 88 -24.19 -1.53 -14.69
CA PHE A 88 -24.49 -1.19 -16.08
C PHE A 88 -23.64 -1.99 -17.08
N LEU A 89 -22.30 -2.05 -16.87
CA LEU A 89 -21.41 -2.83 -17.74
C LEU A 89 -21.71 -4.32 -17.66
N GLY A 90 -22.11 -4.82 -16.49
CA GLY A 90 -22.63 -6.18 -16.29
C GLY A 90 -24.06 -6.40 -16.82
N GLN A 91 -24.58 -5.45 -17.60
CA GLN A 91 -25.89 -5.53 -18.25
C GLN A 91 -27.04 -5.70 -17.24
N ARG A 92 -26.95 -4.97 -16.12
CA ARG A 92 -27.92 -4.99 -15.02
C ARG A 92 -28.13 -6.37 -14.39
N ARG A 93 -27.09 -7.19 -14.40
CA ARG A 93 -27.11 -8.50 -13.72
C ARG A 93 -26.63 -8.34 -12.30
N SER A 94 -27.35 -8.96 -11.37
CA SER A 94 -26.96 -8.99 -9.95
C SER A 94 -25.58 -9.59 -9.71
N GLY A 95 -25.16 -10.57 -10.51
CA GLY A 95 -23.84 -11.18 -10.42
C GLY A 95 -22.69 -10.19 -10.57
N ALA A 96 -22.84 -9.14 -11.40
CA ALA A 96 -21.83 -8.09 -11.53
C ALA A 96 -21.74 -7.23 -10.26
N VAL A 97 -22.86 -6.92 -9.64
CA VAL A 97 -22.92 -6.22 -8.34
C VAL A 97 -22.30 -7.09 -7.25
N THR A 98 -22.65 -8.37 -7.19
CA THR A 98 -22.06 -9.33 -6.24
C THR A 98 -20.54 -9.44 -6.42
N ALA A 99 -20.04 -9.50 -7.65
CA ALA A 99 -18.61 -9.52 -7.93
C ALA A 99 -17.93 -8.23 -7.43
N TYR A 100 -18.54 -7.07 -7.64
CA TYR A 100 -18.01 -5.81 -7.14
C TYR A 100 -17.97 -5.77 -5.60
N LEU A 101 -19.04 -6.23 -4.93
CA LEU A 101 -19.03 -6.38 -3.47
C LEU A 101 -17.94 -7.33 -3.00
N GLY A 102 -17.69 -8.42 -3.76
CA GLY A 102 -16.60 -9.35 -3.49
C GLY A 102 -15.21 -8.69 -3.61
N VAL A 103 -15.02 -7.80 -4.58
CA VAL A 103 -13.79 -7.00 -4.71
C VAL A 103 -13.63 -6.07 -3.51
N CYS A 104 -14.69 -5.34 -3.11
CA CYS A 104 -14.66 -4.48 -1.93
C CYS A 104 -14.30 -5.26 -0.66
N LEU A 105 -14.95 -6.42 -0.44
CA LEU A 105 -14.63 -7.31 0.68
C LEU A 105 -13.18 -7.79 0.62
N GLY A 106 -12.70 -8.18 -0.57
CA GLY A 106 -11.33 -8.64 -0.78
C GLY A 106 -10.31 -7.58 -0.38
N PHE A 107 -10.50 -6.33 -0.80
CA PHE A 107 -9.65 -5.21 -0.38
C PHE A 107 -9.77 -4.90 1.11
N GLY A 108 -10.99 -4.92 1.67
CA GLY A 108 -11.20 -4.70 3.10
C GLY A 108 -10.50 -5.77 3.95
N LEU A 109 -10.60 -7.05 3.57
CA LEU A 109 -9.89 -8.14 4.25
C LEU A 109 -8.37 -8.09 4.03
N ALA A 110 -7.92 -7.68 2.85
CA ALA A 110 -6.50 -7.51 2.59
C ALA A 110 -5.92 -6.39 3.48
N ASN A 111 -6.57 -5.23 3.57
CA ASN A 111 -6.20 -4.18 4.53
C ASN A 111 -6.22 -4.68 5.98
N TYR A 112 -7.25 -5.44 6.35
CA TYR A 112 -7.34 -6.04 7.69
C TYR A 112 -6.11 -6.89 8.03
N PHE A 113 -5.68 -7.79 7.15
CA PHE A 113 -4.50 -8.62 7.39
C PHE A 113 -3.20 -7.84 7.35
N VAL A 114 -3.06 -6.87 6.43
CA VAL A 114 -1.87 -6.00 6.38
C VAL A 114 -1.77 -5.17 7.65
N CYS A 115 -2.88 -4.60 8.15
CA CYS A 115 -2.91 -3.91 9.44
C CYS A 115 -2.58 -4.83 10.62
N LEU A 116 -3.04 -6.09 10.59
CA LEU A 116 -2.75 -7.05 11.65
C LEU A 116 -1.26 -7.41 11.73
N PHE A 117 -0.58 -7.50 10.59
CA PHE A 117 0.81 -7.95 10.53
C PHE A 117 1.84 -6.82 10.52
N LYS A 118 1.51 -5.67 9.93
CA LYS A 118 2.45 -4.56 9.71
C LYS A 118 2.03 -3.26 10.37
N GLU A 119 0.82 -3.19 10.95
CA GLU A 119 0.21 -1.94 11.44
C GLU A 119 0.09 -0.83 10.37
N GLN A 120 0.10 -1.22 9.12
CA GLN A 120 -0.02 -0.35 7.94
C GLN A 120 -1.20 -0.78 7.08
N THR A 121 -1.56 0.04 6.09
CA THR A 121 -2.55 -0.29 5.06
C THR A 121 -1.88 -0.57 3.73
N ILE A 122 -2.65 -1.13 2.78
CA ILE A 122 -2.17 -1.36 1.42
C ILE A 122 -1.94 -0.03 0.73
N LEU A 123 -0.73 0.16 0.23
CA LEU A 123 -0.31 1.31 -0.57
C LEU A 123 -0.30 0.95 -2.07
N PRO A 124 -0.29 1.95 -2.98
CA PRO A 124 -0.22 1.68 -4.42
C PRO A 124 0.96 0.79 -4.82
N ALA A 125 2.11 0.95 -4.17
CA ALA A 125 3.31 0.15 -4.41
C ALA A 125 3.14 -1.34 -4.05
N ASP A 126 2.33 -1.66 -3.03
CA ASP A 126 2.10 -3.05 -2.62
C ASP A 126 1.39 -3.85 -3.71
N LEU A 127 0.63 -3.20 -4.60
CA LEU A 127 0.01 -3.86 -5.76
C LEU A 127 1.04 -4.39 -6.75
N LEU A 128 2.19 -3.75 -6.86
CA LEU A 128 3.31 -4.20 -7.70
C LEU A 128 4.08 -5.35 -7.04
N ALA A 129 4.02 -5.46 -5.71
CA ALA A 129 4.71 -6.46 -4.89
C ALA A 129 3.83 -7.67 -4.51
N ILE A 130 2.64 -7.83 -5.11
CA ILE A 130 1.69 -8.91 -4.75
C ILE A 130 2.33 -10.30 -4.79
N GLY A 131 3.22 -10.57 -5.75
CA GLY A 131 3.92 -11.86 -5.86
C GLY A 131 4.78 -12.14 -4.62
N THR A 132 5.60 -11.18 -4.22
CA THR A 132 6.47 -11.25 -3.03
C THR A 132 5.64 -11.35 -1.75
N ALA A 133 4.55 -10.57 -1.65
CA ALA A 133 3.64 -10.61 -0.51
C ALA A 133 3.00 -12.00 -0.33
N ALA A 134 2.63 -12.67 -1.42
CA ALA A 134 2.06 -14.01 -1.38
C ALA A 134 3.05 -15.07 -0.84
N GLU A 135 4.33 -14.97 -1.20
CA GLU A 135 5.38 -15.89 -0.70
C GLU A 135 5.63 -15.70 0.80
N VAL A 136 5.73 -14.45 1.24
CA VAL A 136 5.97 -14.13 2.66
C VAL A 136 4.76 -14.47 3.52
N SER A 137 3.55 -14.36 2.97
CA SER A 137 2.30 -14.59 3.69
C SER A 137 2.14 -16.03 4.22
N ALA A 138 2.82 -17.00 3.63
CA ALA A 138 2.76 -18.41 4.05
C ALA A 138 3.32 -18.64 5.47
N GLY A 139 4.12 -17.72 6.01
CA GLY A 139 4.70 -17.79 7.36
C GLY A 139 3.83 -17.23 8.48
N TYR A 140 2.69 -16.59 8.16
CA TYR A 140 1.85 -15.92 9.15
C TYR A 140 0.69 -16.79 9.64
N THR A 141 0.31 -16.59 10.92
CA THR A 141 -0.90 -17.17 11.48
C THR A 141 -2.08 -16.25 11.24
N TYR A 142 -3.07 -16.73 10.51
CA TYR A 142 -4.25 -15.94 10.14
C TYR A 142 -5.35 -16.09 11.18
N GLU A 143 -5.68 -14.99 11.87
CA GLU A 143 -6.80 -14.93 12.80
C GLU A 143 -7.91 -14.03 12.25
N LEU A 144 -9.16 -14.48 12.39
CA LEU A 144 -10.34 -13.70 12.01
C LEU A 144 -10.99 -13.12 13.27
N HIS A 145 -10.98 -11.81 13.41
CA HIS A 145 -11.69 -11.09 14.45
C HIS A 145 -13.16 -10.85 14.06
N GLU A 146 -13.95 -10.38 15.02
CA GLU A 146 -15.39 -10.13 14.84
C GLU A 146 -15.69 -9.22 13.64
N SER A 147 -14.87 -8.19 13.39
CA SER A 147 -15.05 -7.25 12.28
C SER A 147 -14.99 -7.94 10.92
N ALA A 148 -13.99 -8.81 10.70
CA ALA A 148 -13.82 -9.55 9.47
C ALA A 148 -14.97 -10.56 9.26
N VAL A 149 -15.39 -11.26 10.32
CA VAL A 149 -16.52 -12.20 10.27
C VAL A 149 -17.83 -11.46 9.99
N ALA A 150 -18.05 -10.28 10.60
CA ALA A 150 -19.22 -9.46 10.34
C ALA A 150 -19.29 -9.02 8.86
N ALA A 151 -18.18 -8.59 8.28
CA ALA A 151 -18.11 -8.24 6.87
C ALA A 151 -18.46 -9.43 5.96
N LEU A 152 -17.94 -10.63 6.25
CA LEU A 152 -18.31 -11.85 5.53
C LEU A 152 -19.81 -12.14 5.62
N CYS A 153 -20.40 -12.02 6.81
CA CYS A 153 -21.85 -12.23 6.99
C CYS A 153 -22.69 -11.22 6.19
N VAL A 154 -22.29 -9.95 6.19
CA VAL A 154 -22.97 -8.89 5.41
C VAL A 154 -22.83 -9.15 3.91
N PHE A 155 -21.65 -9.57 3.44
CA PHE A 155 -21.46 -9.93 2.04
C PHE A 155 -22.38 -11.07 1.60
N PHE A 156 -22.43 -12.17 2.35
CA PHE A 156 -23.29 -13.29 2.01
C PHE A 156 -24.77 -12.93 2.06
N ALA A 157 -25.19 -12.11 3.02
CA ALA A 157 -26.57 -11.61 3.09
C ALA A 157 -26.92 -10.75 1.87
N ALA A 158 -26.04 -9.83 1.47
CA ALA A 158 -26.22 -9.01 0.28
C ALA A 158 -26.22 -9.85 -1.01
N ALA A 159 -25.32 -10.82 -1.12
CA ALA A 159 -25.30 -11.75 -2.24
C ALA A 159 -26.57 -12.58 -2.36
N ALA A 160 -27.11 -13.07 -1.24
CA ALA A 160 -28.39 -13.78 -1.22
C ALA A 160 -29.55 -12.88 -1.68
N LEU A 161 -29.62 -11.65 -1.19
CA LEU A 161 -30.62 -10.68 -1.61
C LEU A 161 -30.52 -10.39 -3.13
N LEU A 162 -29.29 -10.20 -3.62
CA LEU A 162 -29.03 -9.99 -5.05
C LEU A 162 -29.41 -11.22 -5.91
N CYS A 163 -29.25 -12.43 -5.39
CA CYS A 163 -29.69 -13.66 -6.07
C CYS A 163 -31.20 -13.74 -6.28
N LEU A 164 -31.98 -13.03 -5.48
CA LEU A 164 -33.43 -12.93 -5.69
C LEU A 164 -33.81 -12.03 -6.88
N MET A 165 -32.91 -11.13 -7.30
CA MET A 165 -33.21 -10.17 -8.34
C MET A 165 -33.23 -10.85 -9.73
N PRO A 166 -34.34 -10.67 -10.49
CA PRO A 166 -34.44 -11.28 -11.81
C PRO A 166 -33.63 -10.54 -12.85
N SER A 167 -33.08 -11.27 -13.80
CA SER A 167 -32.39 -10.68 -14.94
C SER A 167 -33.37 -10.01 -15.92
N VAL A 168 -32.94 -8.91 -16.53
CA VAL A 168 -33.69 -8.15 -17.51
C VAL A 168 -33.41 -8.69 -18.91
N ARG A 169 -34.44 -8.77 -19.77
CA ARG A 169 -34.24 -9.11 -21.19
C ARG A 169 -33.43 -7.99 -21.90
N LEU A 170 -32.37 -8.38 -22.57
CA LEU A 170 -31.48 -7.47 -23.27
C LEU A 170 -31.99 -7.25 -24.72
N THR A 171 -32.04 -5.99 -25.11
CA THR A 171 -32.18 -5.56 -26.51
C THR A 171 -30.94 -4.79 -26.91
N ARG A 172 -30.61 -4.69 -28.21
CA ARG A 172 -29.45 -3.94 -28.68
C ARG A 172 -29.42 -2.51 -28.14
N LYS A 173 -30.56 -1.82 -28.12
CA LYS A 173 -30.67 -0.45 -27.56
C LYS A 173 -30.36 -0.39 -26.07
N ARG A 174 -30.83 -1.38 -25.28
CA ARG A 174 -30.54 -1.46 -23.83
C ARG A 174 -29.07 -1.77 -23.58
N ILE A 175 -28.47 -2.66 -24.35
CA ILE A 175 -27.04 -2.95 -24.26
C ILE A 175 -26.21 -1.68 -24.51
N ALA A 176 -26.50 -0.96 -25.61
CA ALA A 176 -25.80 0.28 -25.93
C ALA A 176 -25.98 1.34 -24.82
N PHE A 177 -27.20 1.54 -24.32
CA PHE A 177 -27.47 2.43 -23.20
C PHE A 177 -26.69 2.04 -21.93
N ASN A 178 -26.69 0.77 -21.57
CA ASN A 178 -25.97 0.29 -20.38
C ASN A 178 -24.46 0.51 -20.52
N VAL A 179 -23.89 0.25 -21.70
CA VAL A 179 -22.46 0.49 -21.94
C VAL A 179 -22.12 1.97 -21.80
N VAL A 180 -22.90 2.87 -22.43
CA VAL A 180 -22.67 4.30 -22.32
C VAL A 180 -22.82 4.78 -20.86
N ALA A 181 -23.90 4.37 -20.18
CA ALA A 181 -24.11 4.73 -18.78
C ALA A 181 -22.99 4.21 -17.86
N GLY A 182 -22.54 2.98 -18.07
CA GLY A 182 -21.44 2.42 -17.30
C GLY A 182 -20.11 3.14 -17.54
N LEU A 183 -19.81 3.48 -18.80
CA LEU A 183 -18.61 4.27 -19.15
C LEU A 183 -18.66 5.67 -18.55
N LEU A 184 -19.82 6.32 -18.52
CA LEU A 184 -19.97 7.62 -17.85
C LEU A 184 -19.73 7.52 -16.34
N CYS A 185 -20.22 6.45 -15.70
CA CYS A 185 -19.95 6.23 -14.28
C CYS A 185 -18.46 5.99 -13.96
N VAL A 186 -17.66 5.55 -14.92
CA VAL A 186 -16.20 5.47 -14.79
C VAL A 186 -15.54 6.81 -15.13
N ALA A 187 -15.96 7.45 -16.22
CA ALA A 187 -15.34 8.68 -16.71
C ALA A 187 -15.47 9.86 -15.73
N LEU A 188 -16.62 9.99 -15.06
CA LEU A 188 -16.85 11.09 -14.12
C LEU A 188 -15.87 11.09 -12.94
N PRO A 189 -15.69 9.98 -12.17
CA PRO A 189 -14.71 9.97 -11.09
C PRO A 189 -13.26 10.03 -11.58
N VAL A 190 -12.96 9.54 -12.79
CA VAL A 190 -11.62 9.69 -13.39
C VAL A 190 -11.35 11.16 -13.74
N SER A 191 -12.30 11.87 -14.37
CA SER A 191 -12.18 13.31 -14.61
C SER A 191 -12.02 14.09 -13.31
N TRP A 192 -12.87 13.79 -12.32
CA TRP A 192 -12.77 14.42 -11.00
C TRP A 192 -11.38 14.22 -10.38
N TYR A 193 -10.82 13.02 -10.46
CA TYR A 193 -9.48 12.70 -9.93
C TYR A 193 -8.37 13.52 -10.61
N HIS A 194 -8.46 13.74 -11.93
CA HIS A 194 -7.48 14.54 -12.67
C HIS A 194 -7.63 16.05 -12.44
N ASP A 195 -8.86 16.51 -12.16
CA ASP A 195 -9.16 17.92 -12.00
C ASP A 195 -8.94 18.44 -10.56
N HIS A 196 -8.72 17.52 -9.58
CA HIS A 196 -8.60 17.87 -8.17
C HIS A 196 -7.32 17.32 -7.55
N ASP A 197 -6.72 18.14 -6.67
CA ASP A 197 -5.65 17.76 -5.77
C ASP A 197 -6.31 17.32 -4.44
N ILE A 198 -6.24 16.03 -4.15
CA ILE A 198 -6.99 15.45 -3.02
C ILE A 198 -6.49 16.01 -1.68
N GLU A 199 -5.18 16.31 -1.55
CA GLU A 199 -4.63 16.93 -0.34
C GLU A 199 -5.10 18.39 -0.22
N LYS A 200 -4.94 19.21 -1.27
CA LYS A 200 -5.24 20.65 -1.19
C LYS A 200 -6.73 20.94 -1.12
N ASP A 201 -7.54 20.23 -1.91
CA ASP A 201 -8.96 20.53 -2.06
C ASP A 201 -9.82 19.95 -0.94
N TYR A 202 -9.41 18.81 -0.38
CA TYR A 202 -10.19 18.08 0.63
C TYR A 202 -9.47 17.85 1.96
N GLY A 203 -8.20 18.28 2.09
CA GLY A 203 -7.41 18.11 3.30
C GLY A 203 -7.04 16.66 3.61
N VAL A 204 -7.12 15.77 2.62
CA VAL A 204 -6.77 14.36 2.78
C VAL A 204 -5.27 14.21 2.62
N LYS A 205 -4.57 14.07 3.72
CA LYS A 205 -3.12 13.83 3.76
C LYS A 205 -2.84 12.52 4.45
N VAL A 206 -2.25 11.59 3.72
CA VAL A 206 -1.83 10.31 4.28
C VAL A 206 -0.45 10.46 4.91
N ASP A 207 -0.40 10.30 6.23
CA ASP A 207 0.87 10.22 6.94
C ASP A 207 1.49 8.82 6.69
N VAL A 208 2.67 8.84 6.10
CA VAL A 208 3.43 7.62 5.77
C VAL A 208 3.93 6.85 6.99
N TRP A 209 4.08 7.54 8.12
CA TRP A 209 4.45 6.95 9.38
C TRP A 209 3.26 6.33 10.12
N SER A 210 2.03 6.71 9.75
CA SER A 210 0.77 6.32 10.38
C SER A 210 -0.32 6.09 9.33
N THR A 211 -0.03 5.24 8.33
CA THR A 211 -0.94 4.99 7.20
C THR A 211 -2.28 4.41 7.67
N ARG A 212 -2.28 3.54 8.70
CA ARG A 212 -3.50 2.98 9.27
C ARG A 212 -4.43 4.06 9.79
N GLU A 213 -3.93 4.99 10.60
CA GLU A 213 -4.70 6.09 11.17
C GLU A 213 -5.27 7.01 10.09
N SER A 214 -4.45 7.32 9.08
CA SER A 214 -4.87 8.13 7.93
C SER A 214 -6.01 7.46 7.15
N TYR A 215 -5.89 6.17 6.85
CA TYR A 215 -6.93 5.41 6.15
C TYR A 215 -8.20 5.24 6.98
N GLN A 216 -8.07 5.09 8.30
CA GLN A 216 -9.22 5.07 9.20
C GLN A 216 -9.95 6.42 9.24
N THR A 217 -9.22 7.51 9.15
CA THR A 217 -9.75 8.88 9.18
C THR A 217 -10.37 9.31 7.85
N PHE A 218 -9.68 9.03 6.74
CA PHE A 218 -10.06 9.51 5.41
C PHE A 218 -10.71 8.46 4.51
N GLY A 219 -10.74 7.20 4.93
CA GLY A 219 -11.25 6.07 4.14
C GLY A 219 -10.23 5.56 3.12
N SER A 220 -10.34 4.26 2.79
CA SER A 220 -9.40 3.56 1.91
C SER A 220 -9.30 4.18 0.52
N VAL A 221 -10.44 4.56 -0.08
CA VAL A 221 -10.44 5.00 -1.48
C VAL A 221 -9.75 6.33 -1.64
N LEU A 222 -10.12 7.34 -0.83
CA LEU A 222 -9.50 8.66 -0.92
C LEU A 222 -8.03 8.62 -0.53
N SER A 223 -7.68 7.89 0.54
CA SER A 223 -6.30 7.73 0.97
C SER A 223 -5.46 7.05 -0.10
N PHE A 224 -5.97 5.98 -0.72
CA PHE A 224 -5.27 5.29 -1.79
C PHE A 224 -5.08 6.18 -3.02
N LEU A 225 -6.12 6.92 -3.44
CA LEU A 225 -6.04 7.83 -4.58
C LEU A 225 -5.09 9.00 -4.32
N GLN A 226 -5.09 9.55 -3.10
CA GLN A 226 -4.13 10.59 -2.70
C GLN A 226 -2.69 10.06 -2.79
N ARG A 227 -2.45 8.82 -2.34
CA ARG A 227 -1.13 8.18 -2.48
C ARG A 227 -0.73 7.95 -3.93
N VAL A 228 -1.68 7.64 -4.82
CA VAL A 228 -1.40 7.54 -6.27
C VAL A 228 -0.98 8.90 -6.84
N GLN A 229 -1.58 10.02 -6.40
CA GLN A 229 -1.16 11.36 -6.84
C GLN A 229 0.27 11.71 -6.41
N GLU A 230 0.74 11.16 -5.30
CA GLU A 230 2.09 11.43 -4.77
C GLU A 230 3.18 10.48 -5.31
N VAL A 231 2.85 9.47 -6.10
CA VAL A 231 3.84 8.55 -6.69
C VAL A 231 4.82 9.28 -7.61
N GLU A 232 4.35 10.29 -8.33
CA GLU A 232 5.22 11.13 -9.16
C GLU A 232 5.78 12.30 -8.31
N PRO A 233 7.13 12.38 -8.13
CA PRO A 233 7.72 13.50 -7.41
C PRO A 233 7.38 14.82 -8.11
N SER A 234 6.95 15.81 -7.34
CA SER A 234 6.77 17.15 -7.88
C SER A 234 8.15 17.77 -8.18
N VAL A 235 8.31 18.27 -9.40
CA VAL A 235 9.52 19.01 -9.77
C VAL A 235 9.61 20.28 -8.93
N PRO A 236 10.70 20.50 -8.15
CA PRO A 236 10.86 21.72 -7.36
C PRO A 236 10.84 22.97 -8.21
N ALA A 237 10.28 24.06 -7.68
CA ALA A 237 10.29 25.33 -8.38
C ALA A 237 11.74 25.80 -8.65
N GLY A 238 12.03 26.13 -9.92
CA GLY A 238 13.36 26.57 -10.34
C GLY A 238 14.35 25.42 -10.61
N TYR A 239 13.89 24.17 -10.62
CA TYR A 239 14.74 23.05 -11.00
C TYR A 239 15.15 23.13 -12.47
N SER A 240 16.42 22.98 -12.72
CA SER A 240 17.00 22.60 -14.00
C SER A 240 18.22 21.69 -13.74
N THR A 241 18.64 20.93 -14.73
CA THR A 241 19.83 20.05 -14.59
C THR A 241 21.05 20.88 -14.23
N GLU A 242 21.23 22.04 -14.89
CA GLU A 242 22.36 22.93 -14.65
C GLU A 242 22.35 23.49 -13.21
N ALA A 243 21.17 23.88 -12.70
CA ALA A 243 21.05 24.37 -11.32
C ALA A 243 21.32 23.26 -10.29
N ALA A 244 20.95 22.02 -10.59
CA ALA A 244 21.24 20.87 -9.75
C ALA A 244 22.74 20.57 -9.71
N ASP A 245 23.42 20.58 -10.87
CA ASP A 245 24.87 20.38 -11.00
C ASP A 245 25.66 21.48 -10.25
N GLU A 246 25.26 22.76 -10.44
CA GLU A 246 25.88 23.87 -9.71
C GLU A 246 25.73 23.74 -8.19
N LEU A 247 24.54 23.31 -7.72
CA LEU A 247 24.27 23.07 -6.30
C LEU A 247 25.15 21.93 -5.78
N GLN A 248 25.22 20.80 -6.49
CA GLN A 248 26.03 19.66 -6.13
C GLN A 248 27.52 20.04 -6.03
N ASP A 249 28.05 20.73 -7.01
CA ASP A 249 29.42 21.25 -7.03
C ASP A 249 29.69 22.21 -5.87
N SER A 250 28.72 23.08 -5.54
CA SER A 250 28.86 24.01 -4.43
C SER A 250 28.92 23.30 -3.08
N LEU A 251 28.10 22.27 -2.91
CA LEU A 251 28.07 21.42 -1.70
C LEU A 251 29.35 20.59 -1.57
N ALA A 252 29.83 20.01 -2.66
CA ALA A 252 31.10 19.28 -2.68
C ALA A 252 32.27 20.18 -2.25
N ARG A 253 32.38 21.38 -2.84
CA ARG A 253 33.40 22.35 -2.45
C ARG A 253 33.25 22.84 -0.99
N ALA A 254 32.02 22.94 -0.48
CA ALA A 254 31.78 23.28 0.93
C ALA A 254 32.22 22.16 1.86
N TRP A 255 31.97 20.92 1.49
CA TRP A 255 32.39 19.74 2.25
C TRP A 255 33.93 19.61 2.29
N ASP A 256 34.60 19.74 1.15
CA ASP A 256 36.07 19.70 1.07
C ASP A 256 36.74 20.76 1.96
N ARG A 257 36.17 21.97 1.97
CA ARG A 257 36.65 23.05 2.86
C ARG A 257 36.43 22.74 4.35
N ALA A 258 35.35 22.04 4.68
CA ALA A 258 35.06 21.66 6.06
C ALA A 258 35.91 20.48 6.53
N HIS A 259 36.44 19.67 5.59
CA HIS A 259 37.16 18.44 5.87
C HIS A 259 38.55 18.40 5.18
N PRO A 260 39.46 19.32 5.49
CA PRO A 260 40.73 19.48 4.76
C PRO A 260 41.69 18.29 4.91
N GLY A 261 41.39 17.31 5.74
CA GLY A 261 42.20 16.10 5.93
C GLY A 261 41.74 14.88 5.12
N TYR A 262 40.63 15.00 4.38
CA TYR A 262 40.11 13.91 3.56
C TYR A 262 40.62 14.06 2.10
N PRO A 263 40.95 12.94 1.43
CA PRO A 263 41.36 12.97 0.03
C PRO A 263 40.15 13.36 -0.86
N ALA A 264 40.36 14.36 -1.72
CA ALA A 264 39.36 14.84 -2.66
C ALA A 264 39.45 14.16 -4.04
N THR A 265 40.57 13.47 -4.30
CA THR A 265 40.79 12.77 -5.57
C THR A 265 41.18 11.31 -5.34
N LEU A 266 41.01 10.47 -6.37
CA LEU A 266 41.43 9.07 -6.31
C LEU A 266 42.95 8.93 -6.08
N GLU A 267 43.73 9.82 -6.68
CA GLU A 267 45.19 9.81 -6.50
C GLU A 267 45.57 10.13 -5.05
N GLU A 268 44.94 11.12 -4.47
CA GLU A 268 45.10 11.44 -3.05
C GLU A 268 44.61 10.31 -2.13
N ALA A 269 43.52 9.65 -2.46
CA ALA A 269 43.02 8.49 -1.73
C ALA A 269 44.03 7.32 -1.75
N ARG A 270 44.61 7.02 -2.90
CA ARG A 270 45.64 5.99 -3.03
C ARG A 270 46.90 6.34 -2.24
N ARG A 271 47.34 7.60 -2.30
CA ARG A 271 48.48 8.07 -1.52
C ARG A 271 48.23 7.98 -0.02
N PHE A 272 47.04 8.43 0.42
CA PHE A 272 46.61 8.34 1.81
C PHE A 272 46.55 6.88 2.30
N GLN A 273 46.04 5.97 1.46
CA GLN A 273 46.04 4.54 1.75
C GLN A 273 47.45 3.98 1.88
N LYS A 274 48.36 4.30 0.95
CA LYS A 274 49.73 3.89 0.97
C LYS A 274 50.46 4.35 2.23
N GLU A 275 50.26 5.59 2.65
CA GLU A 275 50.85 6.15 3.87
C GLU A 275 50.36 5.42 5.13
N ARG A 276 49.09 4.97 5.16
CA ARG A 276 48.51 4.28 6.32
C ARG A 276 48.80 2.79 6.39
N THR A 277 48.81 2.11 5.25
CA THR A 277 48.87 0.64 5.19
C THR A 277 50.16 0.10 4.57
N GLY A 278 50.99 0.97 3.95
CA GLY A 278 52.18 0.57 3.19
C GLY A 278 51.86 -0.05 1.82
N SER A 279 50.58 -0.14 1.43
CA SER A 279 50.13 -0.73 0.16
C SER A 279 49.34 0.26 -0.67
N GLU A 280 49.50 0.20 -1.99
CA GLU A 280 48.66 0.90 -2.96
C GLU A 280 47.40 0.10 -3.33
N GLU A 281 47.29 -1.14 -2.87
CA GLU A 281 46.10 -1.97 -3.10
C GLU A 281 44.91 -1.40 -2.32
N LEU A 282 43.83 -1.20 -3.04
CA LEU A 282 42.59 -0.76 -2.43
C LEU A 282 41.97 -1.90 -1.60
N PRO A 283 41.40 -1.59 -0.42
CA PRO A 283 40.81 -2.61 0.45
C PRO A 283 39.54 -3.21 -0.18
N THR A 284 39.28 -4.48 0.09
CA THR A 284 37.97 -5.07 -0.19
C THR A 284 36.92 -4.41 0.74
N VAL A 285 35.86 -3.94 0.15
CA VAL A 285 34.73 -3.35 0.89
C VAL A 285 33.55 -4.33 0.91
N ILE A 286 33.09 -4.70 2.09
CA ILE A 286 31.95 -5.58 2.28
C ILE A 286 30.90 -4.79 3.04
N ALA A 287 29.78 -4.50 2.40
CA ALA A 287 28.61 -3.88 3.02
C ALA A 287 27.58 -4.97 3.34
N ILE A 288 27.16 -5.07 4.59
CA ILE A 288 26.17 -6.06 5.04
C ILE A 288 24.99 -5.32 5.60
N MET A 289 23.83 -5.49 4.95
CA MET A 289 22.54 -5.05 5.49
C MET A 289 21.90 -6.22 6.26
N ASN A 290 21.87 -6.10 7.58
CA ASN A 290 21.18 -7.04 8.43
C ASN A 290 19.71 -6.63 8.54
N GLU A 291 18.82 -7.32 7.81
CA GLU A 291 17.38 -7.11 7.94
C GLU A 291 16.89 -7.54 9.31
N SER A 292 15.92 -6.81 9.85
CA SER A 292 15.30 -7.08 11.16
C SER A 292 16.30 -7.15 12.33
N PHE A 293 17.51 -6.62 12.16
CA PHE A 293 18.49 -6.52 13.23
C PHE A 293 18.24 -5.26 14.06
N SER A 294 18.08 -5.43 15.36
CA SER A 294 17.83 -4.34 16.31
C SER A 294 18.42 -4.66 17.67
N ASP A 295 18.99 -3.65 18.30
CA ASP A 295 19.34 -3.74 19.72
C ASP A 295 18.09 -3.47 20.56
N LEU A 296 17.56 -4.53 21.17
CA LEU A 296 16.33 -4.44 21.98
C LEU A 296 16.50 -3.60 23.25
N SER A 297 17.74 -3.27 23.67
CA SER A 297 17.99 -2.38 24.81
C SER A 297 17.50 -0.96 24.57
N THR A 298 17.31 -0.56 23.31
CA THR A 298 16.78 0.76 22.93
C THR A 298 15.27 0.90 23.16
N TYR A 299 14.54 -0.22 23.39
CA TYR A 299 13.10 -0.22 23.57
C TYR A 299 12.71 -0.17 25.05
N PRO A 300 11.87 0.81 25.46
CA PRO A 300 11.41 0.88 26.85
C PRO A 300 10.60 -0.35 27.25
N GLY A 301 10.83 -0.85 28.47
CA GLY A 301 10.06 -1.95 29.04
C GLY A 301 10.55 -3.36 28.69
N ILE A 302 11.65 -3.50 27.97
CA ILE A 302 12.31 -4.81 27.77
C ILE A 302 13.30 -5.03 28.92
N GLU A 303 12.93 -5.94 29.84
CA GLU A 303 13.77 -6.31 30.97
C GLU A 303 14.56 -7.60 30.67
N ASN A 304 15.71 -7.76 31.35
CA ASN A 304 16.56 -8.96 31.28
C ASN A 304 17.14 -9.26 29.87
N TYR A 305 17.29 -8.25 29.05
CA TYR A 305 17.96 -8.38 27.76
C TYR A 305 19.50 -8.37 27.94
N ALA A 306 20.16 -9.41 27.43
CA ALA A 306 21.60 -9.58 27.59
C ALA A 306 22.45 -8.72 26.63
N GLY A 307 21.85 -7.90 25.79
CA GLY A 307 22.54 -7.12 24.75
C GLY A 307 22.97 -7.97 23.56
N LEU A 308 23.93 -7.45 22.79
CA LEU A 308 24.47 -8.05 21.58
C LEU A 308 25.99 -8.37 21.80
N PRO A 309 26.34 -9.30 22.70
CA PRO A 309 27.74 -9.49 23.12
C PRO A 309 28.71 -9.81 21.98
N ALA A 310 28.26 -10.56 20.95
CA ALA A 310 29.08 -10.86 19.78
C ALA A 310 29.31 -9.60 18.90
N PHE A 311 28.28 -8.77 18.75
CA PHE A 311 28.39 -7.51 18.02
C PHE A 311 29.24 -6.50 18.80
N ASP A 312 29.06 -6.44 20.11
CA ASP A 312 29.81 -5.54 21.00
C ASP A 312 31.28 -5.90 21.09
N ALA A 313 31.63 -7.17 20.91
CA ALA A 313 33.00 -7.67 20.90
C ALA A 313 33.77 -7.37 19.60
N ILE A 314 33.12 -6.89 18.54
CA ILE A 314 33.79 -6.51 17.29
C ILE A 314 34.70 -5.31 17.57
N ASP A 315 36.00 -5.41 17.19
CA ASP A 315 36.92 -4.27 17.22
C ASP A 315 36.61 -3.32 16.06
N ALA A 316 35.70 -2.41 16.29
CA ALA A 316 35.14 -1.50 15.28
C ALA A 316 35.86 -0.14 15.32
N ILE A 317 36.23 0.40 14.15
CA ILE A 317 36.77 1.76 13.99
C ILE A 317 35.76 2.82 14.41
N GLY A 318 34.48 2.55 14.19
CA GLY A 318 33.36 3.43 14.56
C GLY A 318 32.07 2.67 14.78
N ARG A 319 31.22 3.19 15.63
CA ARG A 319 29.85 2.72 15.89
C ARG A 319 28.94 3.92 15.94
N GLY A 320 27.69 3.72 15.58
CA GLY A 320 26.68 4.76 15.60
C GLY A 320 25.27 4.19 15.52
N GLU A 321 24.31 5.06 15.74
CA GLU A 321 22.89 4.77 15.50
C GLU A 321 22.54 5.17 14.07
N LEU A 322 21.83 4.30 13.37
CA LEU A 322 21.31 4.56 12.04
C LEU A 322 19.82 4.89 12.13
N PHE A 323 19.46 6.11 11.72
CA PHE A 323 18.06 6.51 11.53
C PHE A 323 17.67 6.31 10.08
N THR A 324 16.66 5.48 9.85
CA THR A 324 16.12 5.24 8.52
C THR A 324 14.78 5.93 8.35
N SER A 325 14.46 6.39 7.14
CA SER A 325 13.14 6.95 6.81
C SER A 325 12.09 5.86 6.51
N VAL A 326 12.43 4.61 6.76
CA VAL A 326 11.58 3.44 6.45
C VAL A 326 11.01 2.84 7.73
N ARG A 327 9.70 2.57 7.74
CA ARG A 327 8.99 1.98 8.87
C ARG A 327 8.21 0.74 8.43
N GLY A 328 8.27 -0.32 9.23
CA GLY A 328 7.37 -1.47 9.09
C GLY A 328 7.57 -2.32 7.84
N GLY A 329 8.80 -2.61 7.45
CA GLY A 329 9.17 -3.32 6.22
C GLY A 329 9.66 -2.39 5.13
N GLY A 330 9.95 -2.90 3.94
CA GLY A 330 10.51 -2.09 2.86
C GLY A 330 12.01 -1.84 3.00
N THR A 331 12.78 -2.82 3.48
CA THR A 331 14.25 -2.77 3.66
C THR A 331 14.98 -2.34 2.39
N CYS A 332 14.43 -2.65 1.20
CA CYS A 332 14.94 -2.18 -0.09
C CYS A 332 14.99 -0.64 -0.19
N ASN A 333 14.13 0.05 0.52
CA ASN A 333 14.15 1.51 0.58
C ASN A 333 15.33 2.04 1.41
N SER A 334 15.64 1.38 2.54
CA SER A 334 16.85 1.70 3.32
C SER A 334 18.13 1.36 2.53
N GLU A 335 18.10 0.28 1.74
CA GLU A 335 19.18 -0.07 0.82
C GLU A 335 19.35 1.01 -0.26
N PHE A 336 18.26 1.50 -0.85
CA PHE A 336 18.29 2.59 -1.81
C PHE A 336 18.94 3.84 -1.22
N GLU A 337 18.51 4.26 -0.02
CA GLU A 337 19.12 5.43 0.65
C GLU A 337 20.62 5.25 0.91
N TYR A 338 21.02 4.06 1.35
CA TYR A 338 22.42 3.75 1.59
C TYR A 338 23.25 3.76 0.29
N LEU A 339 22.74 3.13 -0.76
CA LEU A 339 23.47 2.99 -2.02
C LEU A 339 23.54 4.29 -2.82
N THR A 340 22.54 5.15 -2.73
CA THR A 340 22.46 6.38 -3.54
C THR A 340 22.77 7.66 -2.76
N GLY A 341 22.73 7.61 -1.43
CA GLY A 341 22.81 8.79 -0.58
C GLY A 341 21.57 9.69 -0.68
N THR A 342 20.50 9.25 -1.35
CA THR A 342 19.28 10.02 -1.57
C THR A 342 18.23 9.65 -0.53
N THR A 343 17.71 10.63 0.22
CA THR A 343 16.65 10.36 1.18
C THR A 343 15.29 10.17 0.50
N LEU A 344 14.53 9.17 0.96
CA LEU A 344 13.14 8.96 0.54
C LEU A 344 12.20 10.09 0.99
N GLY A 345 12.61 10.91 1.95
CA GLY A 345 11.84 12.05 2.41
C GLY A 345 11.51 13.05 1.29
N SER A 346 12.32 13.10 0.22
CA SER A 346 12.07 13.93 -0.97
C SER A 346 11.20 13.27 -2.03
N LEU A 347 11.03 11.94 -1.98
CA LEU A 347 10.27 11.16 -2.96
C LEU A 347 8.83 10.89 -2.52
N GLY A 348 8.47 11.27 -1.30
CA GLY A 348 7.19 10.92 -0.68
C GLY A 348 7.19 9.51 -0.07
N GLY A 349 6.38 9.32 0.96
CA GLY A 349 6.31 8.05 1.65
C GLY A 349 5.57 6.97 0.86
N GLY A 350 5.94 5.70 1.09
CA GLY A 350 5.33 4.56 0.44
C GLY A 350 5.70 4.39 -1.03
N VAL A 351 6.74 5.10 -1.49
CA VAL A 351 7.35 4.91 -2.81
C VAL A 351 8.45 3.86 -2.68
N TYR A 352 8.52 2.96 -3.63
CA TYR A 352 9.63 2.01 -3.79
C TYR A 352 10.40 2.39 -5.06
N PRO A 353 11.54 3.09 -4.97
CA PRO A 353 12.27 3.60 -6.13
C PRO A 353 12.58 2.52 -7.16
N TYR A 354 12.99 1.33 -6.73
CA TYR A 354 13.25 0.19 -7.60
C TYR A 354 12.06 -0.30 -8.41
N MET A 355 10.83 0.08 -8.05
CA MET A 355 9.60 -0.32 -8.74
C MET A 355 9.01 0.79 -9.61
N PHE A 356 9.23 2.04 -9.23
CA PHE A 356 8.56 3.18 -9.83
C PHE A 356 9.44 4.01 -10.76
N TYR A 357 10.77 3.96 -10.57
CA TYR A 357 11.68 4.85 -11.29
C TYR A 357 12.69 4.07 -12.13
N ASP A 358 13.07 4.67 -13.25
CA ASP A 358 14.27 4.25 -13.99
C ASP A 358 15.51 4.75 -13.24
N LEU A 359 16.27 3.80 -12.67
CA LEU A 359 17.45 4.06 -11.88
C LEU A 359 18.75 3.91 -12.68
N GLU A 360 18.68 3.70 -14.01
CA GLU A 360 19.85 3.45 -14.84
C GLU A 360 20.88 4.57 -14.74
N ASN A 361 20.43 5.82 -14.65
CA ASN A 361 21.29 7.01 -14.59
C ASN A 361 21.50 7.56 -13.17
N VAL A 362 20.98 6.89 -12.14
CA VAL A 362 21.19 7.33 -10.76
C VAL A 362 22.59 6.96 -10.31
N GLU A 363 23.32 7.93 -9.75
CA GLU A 363 24.60 7.69 -9.12
C GLU A 363 24.46 6.83 -7.87
N SER A 364 25.39 5.89 -7.70
CA SER A 364 25.34 4.95 -6.58
C SER A 364 26.73 4.50 -6.13
N LEU A 365 26.84 4.03 -4.90
CA LEU A 365 28.11 3.47 -4.38
C LEU A 365 28.70 2.39 -5.29
N PRO A 366 27.95 1.40 -5.81
CA PRO A 366 28.51 0.44 -6.77
C PRO A 366 29.08 1.08 -8.03
N LYS A 367 28.38 2.07 -8.62
CA LYS A 367 28.92 2.81 -9.80
C LYS A 367 30.19 3.57 -9.45
N TYR A 368 30.19 4.24 -8.30
CA TYR A 368 31.34 4.95 -7.81
C TYR A 368 32.54 4.02 -7.62
N PHE A 369 32.35 2.89 -6.92
CA PHE A 369 33.45 1.90 -6.75
C PHE A 369 33.91 1.31 -8.09
N SER A 370 32.99 1.02 -9.01
CA SER A 370 33.36 0.57 -10.36
C SER A 370 34.24 1.60 -11.11
N SER A 371 33.92 2.90 -10.97
CA SER A 371 34.75 3.96 -11.58
C SER A 371 36.16 4.03 -11.00
N LEU A 372 36.34 3.54 -9.77
CA LEU A 372 37.67 3.41 -9.11
C LEU A 372 38.40 2.13 -9.47
N GLY A 373 37.80 1.25 -10.27
CA GLY A 373 38.37 -0.02 -10.70
C GLY A 373 38.10 -1.20 -9.79
N TYR A 374 37.07 -1.12 -8.94
CA TYR A 374 36.57 -2.26 -8.17
C TYR A 374 35.62 -3.12 -9.01
N ASP A 375 35.67 -4.43 -8.79
CA ASP A 375 34.57 -5.33 -9.17
C ASP A 375 33.48 -5.25 -8.11
N THR A 376 32.27 -4.97 -8.53
CA THR A 376 31.11 -4.85 -7.62
C THR A 376 30.19 -6.06 -7.76
N THR A 377 29.79 -6.63 -6.64
CA THR A 377 28.91 -7.81 -6.59
C THR A 377 27.82 -7.62 -5.54
N ALA A 378 26.57 -7.88 -5.89
CA ALA A 378 25.46 -7.93 -4.95
C ALA A 378 25.08 -9.40 -4.66
N ILE A 379 24.83 -9.72 -3.40
CA ILE A 379 24.45 -11.07 -2.95
C ILE A 379 23.20 -10.93 -2.10
N HIS A 380 22.14 -11.68 -2.45
CA HIS A 380 20.91 -11.74 -1.69
C HIS A 380 20.45 -13.19 -1.49
N PRO A 381 20.03 -13.61 -0.28
CA PRO A 381 19.68 -15.00 0.01
C PRO A 381 18.34 -15.45 -0.56
N ALA A 382 17.45 -14.53 -0.93
CA ALA A 382 16.15 -14.86 -1.53
C ALA A 382 16.25 -15.15 -3.03
N ALA A 383 15.15 -15.65 -3.61
CA ALA A 383 15.07 -15.89 -5.05
C ALA A 383 15.30 -14.60 -5.84
N ALA A 384 16.07 -14.68 -6.94
CA ALA A 384 16.40 -13.52 -7.77
C ALA A 384 15.16 -12.80 -8.35
N SER A 385 14.03 -13.53 -8.50
CA SER A 385 12.75 -12.96 -8.93
C SER A 385 12.16 -11.96 -7.93
N ASN A 386 12.54 -12.03 -6.67
CA ASN A 386 12.02 -11.18 -5.59
C ASN A 386 12.90 -9.95 -5.34
N TRP A 387 14.07 -9.93 -5.94
CA TRP A 387 15.03 -8.83 -5.86
C TRP A 387 15.24 -8.27 -7.27
N ARG A 388 14.71 -7.09 -7.52
CA ARG A 388 14.72 -6.44 -8.84
C ARG A 388 15.71 -5.30 -8.87
#